data_c0e7595ff8d2b74c111d0790f85a3cf2
#
_entry.id   c0e7595ff8d2b74c111d0790f85a3cf2
#
_cell.length_a   1.000
_cell.length_b   1.000
_cell.length_c   1.000
_cell.angle_alpha   90.00
_cell.angle_beta   90.00
_cell.angle_gamma   90.00
#
_symmetry.space_group_name_H-M   'P 1'
#
loop_
_entity.id
_entity.type
_entity.pdbx_description
1 polymer ?
#
loop_
_entity_poly.entity_id
_entity_poly.type
_entity_poly.pdbx_seq_one_letter_code
_entity_poly.pdbx_strand_id
1 'polypeptide(L)'
;MTSPLVHHTPVASERVLALLAPALTEPGAVLVDATVGLGGHSRMALDRFPAIRIIGIDRDPEALEIAAERLSASRERVHLVHA
;
A
#
# COMPACT_ATOMS: atom_id res chain seq x y z
N MET A 1 9.58 17.91 -14.37
CA MET A 1 8.85 18.27 -13.16
C MET A 1 8.93 17.14 -12.14
N THR A 2 9.12 17.49 -10.94
CA THR A 2 9.12 16.49 -9.90
C THR A 2 7.72 15.98 -9.67
N SER A 3 7.57 14.70 -9.62
CA SER A 3 6.28 14.10 -9.37
C SER A 3 5.73 14.56 -8.02
N PRO A 4 4.47 14.98 -7.95
CA PRO A 4 3.84 15.27 -6.66
C PRO A 4 3.94 14.11 -5.69
N LEU A 5 3.98 12.89 -6.19
CA LEU A 5 4.11 11.71 -5.34
C LEU A 5 5.41 11.70 -4.56
N VAL A 6 6.47 12.22 -5.17
CA VAL A 6 7.76 12.28 -4.50
C VAL A 6 7.71 13.22 -3.31
N HIS A 7 6.94 14.29 -3.44
CA HIS A 7 6.93 15.33 -2.43
C HIS A 7 6.13 14.98 -1.19
N HIS A 8 5.00 14.31 -1.35
CA HIS A 8 4.11 14.21 -0.20
C HIS A 8 4.02 12.83 0.41
N THR A 9 4.54 11.80 -0.26
CA THR A 9 4.37 10.46 0.28
C THR A 9 5.23 10.13 1.49
N PRO A 10 6.55 10.43 1.51
CA PRO A 10 7.37 9.87 2.58
C PRO A 10 6.93 10.27 3.99
N VAL A 11 6.73 11.56 4.21
CA VAL A 11 6.40 12.05 5.54
C VAL A 11 4.98 11.68 5.94
N ALA A 12 4.02 11.92 5.07
CA ALA A 12 2.62 11.64 5.37
C ALA A 12 2.39 10.14 5.55
N SER A 13 3.00 9.32 4.70
CA SER A 13 2.84 7.88 4.78
C SER A 13 3.46 7.30 6.05
N GLU A 14 4.61 7.79 6.44
CA GLU A 14 5.23 7.36 7.69
C GLU A 14 4.37 7.69 8.90
N ARG A 15 3.78 8.88 8.90
CA ARG A 15 2.89 9.29 9.99
C ARG A 15 1.66 8.40 10.07
N VAL A 16 1.04 8.14 8.93
CA VAL A 16 -0.13 7.27 8.89
C VAL A 16 0.23 5.88 9.39
N LEU A 17 1.33 5.32 8.92
CA LEU A 17 1.75 4.00 9.37
C LEU A 17 2.10 3.97 10.85
N ALA A 18 2.68 5.02 11.37
CA ALA A 18 2.98 5.11 12.79
C ALA A 18 1.70 5.10 13.64
N LEU A 19 0.66 5.79 13.18
CA LEU A 19 -0.61 5.80 13.87
C LEU A 19 -1.33 4.46 13.79
N LEU A 20 -1.14 3.73 12.70
CA LEU A 20 -1.78 2.43 12.49
C LEU A 20 -0.97 1.27 13.05
N ALA A 21 0.27 1.50 13.44
CA ALA A 21 1.17 0.43 13.85
C ALA A 21 0.59 -0.53 14.91
N PRO A 22 -0.10 -0.05 15.95
CA PRO A 22 -0.66 -0.99 16.93
C PRO A 22 -1.61 -2.02 16.32
N ALA A 23 -2.40 -1.60 15.33
CA ALA A 23 -3.30 -2.51 14.64
C ALA A 23 -2.58 -3.39 13.64
N LEU A 24 -1.59 -2.84 12.96
CA LEU A 24 -0.90 -3.56 11.88
C LEU A 24 0.12 -4.58 12.38
N THR A 25 0.49 -4.53 13.64
CA THR A 25 1.39 -5.52 14.22
C THR A 25 0.65 -6.76 14.73
N GLU A 26 -0.68 -6.73 14.79
CA GLU A 26 -1.45 -7.89 15.21
C GLU A 26 -1.38 -9.00 14.18
N PRO A 27 -1.33 -10.28 14.60
CA PRO A 27 -1.38 -11.39 13.65
C PRO A 27 -2.66 -11.35 12.81
N GLY A 28 -2.51 -11.54 11.53
CA GLY A 28 -3.66 -11.54 10.62
C GLY A 28 -4.18 -10.17 10.24
N ALA A 29 -3.46 -9.10 10.59
CA ALA A 29 -3.89 -7.75 10.25
C ALA A 29 -4.01 -7.55 8.74
N VAL A 30 -5.05 -6.82 8.34
CA VAL A 30 -5.31 -6.48 6.95
C VAL A 30 -5.40 -4.97 6.82
N LEU A 31 -4.65 -4.42 5.90
CA LEU A 31 -4.74 -3.01 5.55
C LEU A 31 -5.52 -2.88 4.24
N VAL A 32 -6.61 -2.14 4.28
CA VAL A 32 -7.37 -1.83 3.08
C VAL A 32 -6.94 -0.46 2.56
N ASP A 33 -6.46 -0.44 1.34
CA ASP A 33 -6.06 0.79 0.68
C ASP A 33 -7.08 1.08 -0.43
N ALA A 34 -8.00 1.97 -0.15
CA ALA A 34 -9.14 2.26 -1.02
C ALA A 34 -8.75 3.02 -2.30
N THR A 35 -7.56 3.58 -2.33
CA THR A 35 -7.03 4.21 -3.52
C THR A 35 -5.57 3.81 -3.64
N VAL A 36 -5.36 2.55 -4.02
CA VAL A 36 -4.00 2.00 -4.02
C VAL A 36 -3.05 2.79 -4.92
N GLY A 37 -3.58 3.40 -5.96
CA GLY A 37 -2.78 4.22 -6.85
C GLY A 37 -1.60 3.45 -7.42
N LEU A 38 -0.41 3.97 -7.23
CA LEU A 38 0.81 3.33 -7.72
C LEU A 38 1.46 2.39 -6.72
N GLY A 39 0.79 2.13 -5.60
CA GLY A 39 1.26 1.16 -4.63
C GLY A 39 2.29 1.68 -3.62
N GLY A 40 2.53 3.00 -3.57
CA GLY A 40 3.54 3.55 -2.69
C GLY A 40 3.28 3.33 -1.21
N HIS A 41 2.08 3.63 -0.75
CA HIS A 41 1.70 3.42 0.65
C HIS A 41 1.71 1.94 1.02
N SER A 42 1.17 1.12 0.13
CA SER A 42 1.14 -0.33 0.34
C SER A 42 2.55 -0.90 0.40
N ARG A 43 3.45 -0.41 -0.45
CA ARG A 43 4.84 -0.85 -0.43
C ARG A 43 5.49 -0.55 0.92
N MET A 44 5.29 0.65 1.43
CA MET A 44 5.84 1.02 2.73
C MET A 44 5.28 0.17 3.86
N ALA A 45 3.98 -0.09 3.83
CA ALA A 45 3.32 -0.91 4.84
C ALA A 45 3.83 -2.35 4.81
N LEU A 46 3.97 -2.92 3.62
CA LEU A 46 4.48 -4.28 3.47
C LEU A 46 5.91 -4.43 3.97
N ASP A 47 6.73 -3.40 3.73
CA ASP A 47 8.11 -3.42 4.19
C ASP A 47 8.21 -3.29 5.72
N ARG A 48 7.32 -2.51 6.29
CA ARG A 48 7.38 -2.21 7.72
C ARG A 48 6.69 -3.28 8.59
N PHE A 49 5.66 -3.92 8.06
CA PHE A 49 4.88 -4.90 8.81
C PHE A 49 4.86 -6.24 8.07
N PRO A 50 5.79 -7.15 8.40
CA PRO A 50 5.99 -8.36 7.60
C PRO A 50 4.78 -9.30 7.54
N ALA A 51 3.89 -9.23 8.52
CA ALA A 51 2.76 -10.17 8.60
C ALA A 51 1.45 -9.63 8.03
N ILE A 52 1.39 -8.39 7.59
CA ILE A 52 0.14 -7.83 7.10
C ILE A 52 -0.21 -8.32 5.70
N ARG A 53 -1.50 -8.26 5.43
CA ARG A 53 -2.03 -8.43 4.07
C ARG A 53 -2.62 -7.09 3.63
N ILE A 54 -2.57 -6.87 2.33
CA ILE A 54 -3.10 -5.65 1.72
C ILE A 54 -4.28 -6.01 0.83
N ILE A 55 -5.36 -5.26 0.94
CA ILE A 55 -6.41 -5.25 -0.06
C ILE A 55 -6.37 -3.86 -0.68
N GLY A 56 -5.92 -3.78 -1.92
CA GLY A 56 -5.81 -2.52 -2.65
C GLY A 56 -6.96 -2.39 -3.64
N ILE A 57 -7.64 -1.27 -3.61
CA ILE A 57 -8.79 -1.01 -4.46
C ILE A 57 -8.50 0.23 -5.29
N ASP A 58 -8.81 0.17 -6.56
CA ASP A 58 -8.71 1.34 -7.42
C ASP A 58 -9.71 1.24 -8.56
N ARG A 59 -10.15 2.39 -9.02
CA ARG A 59 -11.06 2.52 -10.16
C ARG A 59 -10.32 2.44 -11.49
N ASP A 60 -9.04 2.73 -11.46
CA ASP A 60 -8.21 2.79 -12.66
C ASP A 60 -7.46 1.48 -12.87
N PRO A 61 -7.81 0.70 -13.89
CA PRO A 61 -7.13 -0.56 -14.15
C PRO A 61 -5.65 -0.38 -14.47
N GLU A 62 -5.26 0.75 -15.05
CA GLU A 62 -3.83 1.00 -15.31
C GLU A 62 -3.06 1.19 -14.02
N ALA A 63 -3.65 1.88 -13.05
CA ALA A 63 -3.03 2.05 -11.75
C ALA A 63 -2.85 0.70 -11.05
N LEU A 64 -3.84 -0.18 -11.18
CA LEU A 64 -3.75 -1.52 -10.61
C LEU A 64 -2.66 -2.35 -11.25
N GLU A 65 -2.46 -2.23 -12.55
CA GLU A 65 -1.37 -2.93 -13.23
C GLU A 65 -0.01 -2.46 -12.73
N ILE A 66 0.16 -1.16 -12.58
CA ILE A 66 1.41 -0.59 -12.07
C ILE A 66 1.63 -1.03 -10.62
N ALA A 67 0.58 -0.99 -9.80
CA ALA A 67 0.67 -1.43 -8.42
C ALA A 67 1.04 -2.91 -8.34
N ALA A 68 0.43 -3.75 -9.15
CA ALA A 68 0.73 -5.18 -9.18
C ALA A 68 2.21 -5.41 -9.49
N GLU A 69 2.76 -4.66 -10.41
CA GLU A 69 4.15 -4.77 -10.78
C GLU A 69 5.07 -4.31 -9.65
N ARG A 70 4.76 -3.17 -9.05
CA ARG A 70 5.55 -2.63 -7.94
C ARG A 70 5.48 -3.48 -6.68
N LEU A 71 4.38 -4.17 -6.47
CA LEU A 71 4.16 -4.99 -5.29
C LEU A 71 4.39 -6.48 -5.57
N SER A 72 4.95 -6.81 -6.71
CA SER A 72 5.09 -8.20 -7.15
C SER A 72 5.93 -9.06 -6.22
N ALA A 73 6.92 -8.49 -5.54
CA ALA A 73 7.73 -9.22 -4.59
C ALA A 73 6.93 -9.66 -3.36
N SER A 74 5.80 -9.02 -3.10
CA SER A 74 4.92 -9.34 -1.97
C SER A 74 3.54 -9.79 -2.42
N ARG A 75 3.42 -10.28 -3.65
CA ARG A 75 2.12 -10.58 -4.26
C ARG A 75 1.27 -11.57 -3.46
N GLU A 76 1.88 -12.41 -2.68
CA GLU A 76 1.15 -13.37 -1.84
C GLU A 76 0.39 -12.69 -0.71
N ARG A 77 0.79 -11.48 -0.37
CA ARG A 77 0.16 -10.70 0.69
C ARG A 77 -0.69 -9.56 0.17
N VAL A 78 -0.86 -9.47 -1.15
CA VAL A 78 -1.56 -8.35 -1.79
C VAL A 78 -2.71 -8.87 -2.64
N HIS A 79 -3.89 -8.30 -2.43
CA HIS A 79 -5.06 -8.59 -3.24
C HIS A 79 -5.56 -7.28 -3.84
N LEU A 80 -5.50 -7.15 -5.15
CA LEU A 80 -5.91 -5.94 -5.85
C LEU A 80 -7.29 -6.12 -6.44
N VAL A 81 -8.13 -5.13 -6.24
CA VAL A 81 -9.52 -5.16 -6.68
C VAL A 81 -9.82 -3.92 -7.53
N HIS A 82 -10.37 -4.16 -8.69
CA HIS A 82 -10.85 -3.08 -9.56
C HIS A 82 -12.29 -2.75 -9.16
N ALA A 83 -12.46 -1.61 -8.59
CA ALA A 83 -13.80 -1.20 -8.14
C ALA A 83 -13.98 0.31 -8.15
#